data_c395546bde7747984eb5fb020b666ee0
#
_entry.id   c395546bde7747984eb5fb020b666ee0
#
_cell.length_a   1.000
_cell.length_b   1.000
_cell.length_c   1.000
_cell.angle_alpha   90.00
_cell.angle_beta   90.00
_cell.angle_gamma   90.00
#
_symmetry.space_group_name_H-M   'P 1'
#
loop_
_entity.id
_entity.type
_entity.pdbx_description
1 polymer ?
#
loop_
_entity_poly.entity_id
_entity_poly.type
_entity_poly.pdbx_seq_one_letter_code
_entity_poly.pdbx_strand_id
1 'polypeptide(L)'
;MRFSDLVSLIVANLSRRKGRVLLTAIGVMIGTAAVVTLVSLGAGLQKAATESLWGISDLSSITVYPTYGGEMVGIVKVGGSQQEQQEAVLLTPSKISEIEALPGVERVIIQDYLSVGTEIKLDKLSSWGNIQGVSVSDLKDMNLEASQGTTELGMGKIIVGAYVNRNFYDPNQRYDEGPIDPPDLMGKILNVTLIKWNEEGGETRRTYRMEVAGVLQETRGEADYSMYMTLDEITRWNEWGRGQRINREKEGYNQVIVKAESPQIVLDVADQITGLGLQAYTPQSMVQGINSFFTTMQVIFGGIGAISL
;
A
#
# COMPACT_ATOMS: atom_id res chain seq x y z
N MET A 1 44.18 -50.50 8.75
CA MET A 1 42.77 -50.79 8.28
C MET A 1 42.61 -50.05 6.95
N ARG A 2 42.19 -50.77 5.93
CA ARG A 2 41.90 -50.16 4.64
C ARG A 2 40.51 -49.47 4.74
N PHE A 3 40.31 -48.38 4.04
CA PHE A 3 39.01 -47.65 4.04
C PHE A 3 37.82 -48.54 3.68
N SER A 4 38.06 -49.53 2.79
CA SER A 4 37.12 -50.56 2.41
C SER A 4 36.64 -51.43 3.58
N ASP A 5 37.56 -51.75 4.55
CA ASP A 5 37.23 -52.56 5.69
C ASP A 5 36.36 -51.83 6.69
N LEU A 6 36.58 -50.53 6.85
CA LEU A 6 35.74 -49.61 7.66
C LEU A 6 34.32 -49.48 7.09
N VAL A 7 34.21 -49.28 5.79
CA VAL A 7 32.89 -49.20 5.11
C VAL A 7 32.12 -50.52 5.22
N SER A 8 32.80 -51.67 5.03
CA SER A 8 32.19 -52.99 5.16
C SER A 8 31.70 -53.25 6.59
N LEU A 9 32.44 -52.81 7.59
CA LEU A 9 32.06 -52.99 9.02
C LEU A 9 30.88 -52.10 9.39
N ILE A 10 30.81 -50.88 8.86
CA ILE A 10 29.65 -49.97 9.02
C ILE A 10 28.40 -50.55 8.37
N VAL A 11 28.47 -51.04 7.14
CA VAL A 11 27.35 -51.65 6.42
C VAL A 11 26.84 -52.93 7.14
N ALA A 12 27.75 -53.76 7.63
CA ALA A 12 27.39 -54.98 8.39
C ALA A 12 26.71 -54.62 9.71
N ASN A 13 27.12 -53.55 10.42
CA ASN A 13 26.42 -53.11 11.64
C ASN A 13 25.03 -52.49 11.37
N LEU A 14 24.92 -51.67 10.30
CA LEU A 14 23.67 -51.11 9.85
C LEU A 14 22.64 -52.20 9.44
N SER A 15 23.13 -53.26 8.76
CA SER A 15 22.27 -54.37 8.32
C SER A 15 21.74 -55.25 9.45
N ARG A 16 22.38 -55.25 10.61
CA ARG A 16 21.92 -55.99 11.81
C ARG A 16 20.72 -55.32 12.51
N ARG A 17 20.52 -54.04 12.35
CA ARG A 17 19.42 -53.26 12.98
C ARG A 17 18.61 -52.47 11.95
N LYS A 18 18.18 -53.14 10.88
CA LYS A 18 17.50 -52.52 9.70
C LYS A 18 16.31 -51.64 10.07
N GLY A 19 15.47 -52.06 11.06
CA GLY A 19 14.30 -51.28 11.44
C GLY A 19 14.64 -49.91 12.08
N ARG A 20 15.68 -49.86 12.95
CA ARG A 20 16.10 -48.59 13.57
C ARG A 20 16.75 -47.67 12.57
N VAL A 21 17.59 -48.24 11.69
CA VAL A 21 18.23 -47.45 10.61
C VAL A 21 17.21 -46.87 9.64
N LEU A 22 16.20 -47.67 9.26
CA LEU A 22 15.13 -47.21 8.37
C LEU A 22 14.29 -46.09 9.02
N LEU A 23 13.93 -46.26 10.32
CA LEU A 23 13.16 -45.24 11.03
C LEU A 23 13.93 -43.89 11.16
N THR A 24 15.22 -43.95 11.51
CA THR A 24 16.03 -42.73 11.55
C THR A 24 16.23 -42.11 10.17
N ALA A 25 16.46 -42.92 9.14
CA ALA A 25 16.59 -42.41 7.76
C ALA A 25 15.30 -41.71 7.26
N ILE A 26 14.12 -42.32 7.57
CA ILE A 26 12.82 -41.68 7.23
C ILE A 26 12.64 -40.39 8.02
N GLY A 27 12.99 -40.34 9.31
CA GLY A 27 12.90 -39.14 10.13
C GLY A 27 13.77 -38.00 9.58
N VAL A 28 15.02 -38.30 9.24
CA VAL A 28 15.93 -37.31 8.62
C VAL A 28 15.42 -36.88 7.24
N MET A 29 14.91 -37.80 6.42
CA MET A 29 14.36 -37.49 5.11
C MET A 29 13.14 -36.55 5.22
N ILE A 30 12.22 -36.80 6.13
CA ILE A 30 11.04 -35.93 6.37
C ILE A 30 11.50 -34.56 6.88
N GLY A 31 12.43 -34.53 7.84
CA GLY A 31 12.96 -33.30 8.39
C GLY A 31 13.63 -32.42 7.34
N THR A 32 14.53 -33.01 6.53
CA THR A 32 15.22 -32.28 5.45
C THR A 32 14.23 -31.82 4.35
N ALA A 33 13.27 -32.66 3.96
CA ALA A 33 12.26 -32.31 2.97
C ALA A 33 11.40 -31.12 3.46
N ALA A 34 11.00 -31.10 4.73
CA ALA A 34 10.23 -30.02 5.32
C ALA A 34 11.02 -28.70 5.30
N VAL A 35 12.31 -28.72 5.69
CA VAL A 35 13.17 -27.53 5.68
C VAL A 35 13.34 -26.99 4.25
N VAL A 36 13.66 -27.87 3.29
CA VAL A 36 13.82 -27.47 1.88
C VAL A 36 12.52 -26.85 1.33
N THR A 37 11.38 -27.46 1.64
CA THR A 37 10.08 -26.93 1.19
C THR A 37 9.80 -25.55 1.78
N LEU A 38 10.03 -25.34 3.08
CA LEU A 38 9.81 -24.07 3.75
C LEU A 38 10.74 -22.96 3.21
N VAL A 39 12.03 -23.28 3.02
CA VAL A 39 12.98 -22.32 2.45
C VAL A 39 12.63 -21.98 1.00
N SER A 40 12.26 -22.98 0.20
CA SER A 40 11.86 -22.75 -1.21
C SER A 40 10.57 -21.94 -1.30
N LEU A 41 9.59 -22.20 -0.43
CA LEU A 41 8.34 -21.43 -0.36
C LEU A 41 8.64 -19.98 0.04
N GLY A 42 9.49 -19.77 1.06
CA GLY A 42 9.92 -18.45 1.50
C GLY A 42 10.59 -17.65 0.38
N ALA A 43 11.53 -18.26 -0.34
CA ALA A 43 12.21 -17.64 -1.47
C ALA A 43 11.24 -17.32 -2.64
N GLY A 44 10.28 -18.21 -2.90
CA GLY A 44 9.24 -17.98 -3.92
C GLY A 44 8.32 -16.81 -3.57
N LEU A 45 7.85 -16.74 -2.33
CA LEU A 45 7.01 -15.65 -1.83
C LEU A 45 7.77 -14.32 -1.81
N GLN A 46 9.03 -14.32 -1.37
CA GLN A 46 9.90 -13.15 -1.41
C GLN A 46 10.03 -12.61 -2.83
N LYS A 47 10.32 -13.48 -3.80
CA LYS A 47 10.42 -13.11 -5.21
C LYS A 47 9.12 -12.54 -5.75
N ALA A 48 7.98 -13.21 -5.51
CA ALA A 48 6.67 -12.75 -5.95
C ALA A 48 6.29 -11.39 -5.32
N ALA A 49 6.55 -11.19 -4.02
CA ALA A 49 6.31 -9.92 -3.35
C ALA A 49 7.18 -8.79 -3.92
N THR A 50 8.45 -9.07 -4.18
CA THR A 50 9.37 -8.09 -4.77
C THR A 50 8.95 -7.75 -6.21
N GLU A 51 8.60 -8.75 -7.03
CA GLU A 51 8.17 -8.53 -8.41
C GLU A 51 6.88 -7.70 -8.51
N SER A 52 5.95 -7.86 -7.58
CA SER A 52 4.74 -7.01 -7.54
C SER A 52 5.03 -5.55 -7.19
N LEU A 53 6.11 -5.27 -6.45
CA LEU A 53 6.55 -3.90 -6.16
C LEU A 53 7.34 -3.25 -7.31
N TRP A 54 8.00 -4.03 -8.18
CA TRP A 54 8.70 -3.51 -9.36
C TRP A 54 7.75 -2.94 -10.44
N GLY A 55 6.44 -3.17 -10.31
CA GLY A 55 5.42 -2.53 -11.14
C GLY A 55 5.05 -1.11 -10.68
N ILE A 56 5.54 -0.65 -9.53
CA ILE A 56 5.31 0.70 -9.03
C ILE A 56 6.16 1.68 -9.85
N SER A 57 5.49 2.57 -10.55
CA SER A 57 6.10 3.39 -11.60
C SER A 57 7.06 4.48 -11.11
N ASP A 58 7.07 4.81 -9.82
CA ASP A 58 7.87 5.93 -9.29
C ASP A 58 8.75 5.53 -8.11
N LEU A 59 10.02 5.24 -8.42
CA LEU A 59 11.04 4.88 -7.42
C LEU A 59 11.60 6.11 -6.67
N SER A 60 11.26 7.33 -7.09
CA SER A 60 11.71 8.58 -6.44
C SER A 60 10.66 9.14 -5.47
N SER A 61 9.49 8.50 -5.34
CA SER A 61 8.45 8.97 -4.46
C SER A 61 8.52 8.37 -3.06
N ILE A 62 8.24 9.23 -2.07
CA ILE A 62 8.16 8.90 -0.64
C ILE A 62 6.75 9.26 -0.18
N THR A 63 6.00 8.29 0.31
CA THR A 63 4.70 8.56 0.91
C THR A 63 4.90 8.84 2.40
N VAL A 64 4.46 10.00 2.85
CA VAL A 64 4.65 10.45 4.23
C VAL A 64 3.31 10.58 4.94
N TYR A 65 3.23 9.98 6.11
CA TYR A 65 2.06 10.02 6.99
C TYR A 65 2.40 10.72 8.31
N PRO A 66 1.40 11.33 8.96
CA PRO A 66 1.56 11.84 10.32
C PRO A 66 1.77 10.67 11.29
N THR A 67 2.45 10.94 12.41
CA THR A 67 2.55 10.01 13.53
C THR A 67 1.51 10.39 14.56
N TYR A 68 0.55 9.50 14.80
CA TYR A 68 -0.41 9.65 15.89
C TYR A 68 0.18 8.99 17.14
N GLY A 69 0.33 9.72 18.24
CA GLY A 69 0.83 9.18 19.51
C GLY A 69 -0.04 8.01 19.98
N GLY A 70 0.50 6.80 19.93
CA GLY A 70 -0.17 5.54 20.27
C GLY A 70 0.59 4.36 19.66
N GLU A 71 0.39 3.16 20.18
CA GLU A 71 1.01 1.94 19.68
C GLU A 71 0.86 1.81 18.17
N MET A 72 1.97 1.69 17.46
CA MET A 72 2.01 1.44 16.01
C MET A 72 1.43 0.04 15.75
N VAL A 73 0.16 -0.01 15.34
CA VAL A 73 -0.46 -1.24 14.86
C VAL A 73 0.06 -1.48 13.43
N GLY A 74 1.08 -2.31 13.27
CA GLY A 74 1.34 -2.83 11.93
C GLY A 74 2.75 -3.22 11.50
N ILE A 75 3.82 -2.93 12.23
CA ILE A 75 5.14 -3.50 11.90
C ILE A 75 5.77 -4.03 13.19
N VAL A 76 5.79 -5.36 13.30
CA VAL A 76 6.52 -6.06 14.37
C VAL A 76 8.01 -5.79 14.17
N LYS A 77 8.57 -4.81 14.90
CA LYS A 77 10.01 -4.78 15.15
C LYS A 77 10.34 -5.97 16.05
N VAL A 78 10.86 -7.03 15.44
CA VAL A 78 11.46 -8.15 16.18
C VAL A 78 12.78 -7.65 16.77
N GLY A 79 12.74 -7.24 18.03
CA GLY A 79 13.94 -6.80 18.75
C GLY A 79 13.52 -5.75 19.80
N GLY A 80 13.33 -6.21 21.03
CA GLY A 80 12.88 -5.37 22.15
C GLY A 80 13.83 -4.21 22.43
N SER A 81 13.28 -3.03 22.37
CA SER A 81 13.77 -1.86 23.07
C SER A 81 12.56 -1.01 23.46
N GLN A 82 12.61 -0.44 24.64
CA GLN A 82 11.58 0.35 25.31
C GLN A 82 10.89 1.30 24.34
N GLN A 83 9.55 1.24 24.32
CA GLN A 83 8.69 2.18 23.62
C GLN A 83 8.89 3.57 24.22
N GLU A 84 9.66 4.41 23.56
CA GLU A 84 9.53 5.85 23.73
C GLU A 84 8.14 6.22 23.19
N GLN A 85 7.32 6.84 24.03
CA GLN A 85 6.06 7.46 23.60
C GLN A 85 6.43 8.52 22.56
N GLN A 86 6.29 8.20 21.29
CA GLN A 86 6.46 9.18 20.22
C GLN A 86 5.31 10.18 20.34
N GLU A 87 5.66 11.46 20.51
CA GLU A 87 4.69 12.54 20.42
C GLU A 87 4.03 12.54 19.04
N ALA A 88 2.75 12.87 19.01
CA ALA A 88 2.02 12.98 17.74
C ALA A 88 2.63 14.10 16.89
N VAL A 89 3.08 13.76 15.68
CA VAL A 89 3.60 14.73 14.70
C VAL A 89 2.66 14.77 13.52
N LEU A 90 1.96 15.89 13.32
CA LEU A 90 0.99 16.08 12.25
C LEU A 90 1.64 16.71 11.03
N LEU A 91 1.09 16.44 9.85
CA LEU A 91 1.48 17.04 8.57
C LEU A 91 0.82 18.43 8.42
N THR A 92 1.21 19.37 9.28
CA THR A 92 0.76 20.75 9.21
C THR A 92 1.44 21.50 8.06
N PRO A 93 0.89 22.64 7.56
CA PRO A 93 1.56 23.47 6.55
C PRO A 93 2.99 23.86 6.94
N SER A 94 3.24 24.19 8.23
CA SER A 94 4.60 24.49 8.71
C SER A 94 5.53 23.28 8.64
N LYS A 95 5.04 22.08 8.97
CA LYS A 95 5.82 20.83 8.87
C LYS A 95 6.09 20.45 7.40
N ILE A 96 5.15 20.70 6.49
CA ILE A 96 5.33 20.50 5.05
C ILE A 96 6.44 21.42 4.52
N SER A 97 6.45 22.69 4.91
CA SER A 97 7.53 23.62 4.53
C SER A 97 8.91 23.20 5.06
N GLU A 98 8.95 22.54 6.24
CA GLU A 98 10.18 21.96 6.77
C GLU A 98 10.67 20.78 5.90
N ILE A 99 9.75 19.94 5.41
CA ILE A 99 10.07 18.84 4.49
C ILE A 99 10.55 19.40 3.14
N GLU A 100 9.90 20.43 2.59
CA GLU A 100 10.31 21.08 1.34
C GLU A 100 11.72 21.68 1.38
N ALA A 101 12.18 22.07 2.58
CA ALA A 101 13.51 22.64 2.79
C ALA A 101 14.60 21.57 2.94
N LEU A 102 14.27 20.26 3.02
CA LEU A 102 15.26 19.20 3.15
C LEU A 102 16.08 19.03 1.87
N PRO A 103 17.40 18.78 2.00
CA PRO A 103 18.25 18.54 0.84
C PRO A 103 17.81 17.26 0.10
N GLY A 104 17.71 17.34 -1.21
CA GLY A 104 17.30 16.23 -2.07
C GLY A 104 15.80 16.10 -2.28
N VAL A 105 14.99 16.99 -1.72
CA VAL A 105 13.56 17.09 -2.00
C VAL A 105 13.35 17.99 -3.23
N GLU A 106 12.77 17.42 -4.28
CA GLU A 106 12.39 18.16 -5.48
C GLU A 106 11.05 18.88 -5.30
N ARG A 107 10.06 18.19 -4.72
CA ARG A 107 8.69 18.67 -4.58
C ARG A 107 7.93 17.92 -3.49
N VAL A 108 6.99 18.60 -2.85
CA VAL A 108 6.00 17.99 -1.95
C VAL A 108 4.60 18.16 -2.52
N ILE A 109 3.85 17.08 -2.63
CA ILE A 109 2.49 17.05 -3.15
C ILE A 109 1.56 16.67 -1.99
N ILE A 110 0.69 17.59 -1.62
CA ILE A 110 -0.31 17.34 -0.58
C ILE A 110 -1.41 16.46 -1.17
N GLN A 111 -1.77 15.41 -0.43
CA GLN A 111 -2.85 14.51 -0.78
C GLN A 111 -3.80 14.36 0.40
N ASP A 112 -5.08 14.53 0.15
CA ASP A 112 -6.12 14.41 1.18
C ASP A 112 -7.26 13.54 0.67
N TYR A 113 -7.89 12.80 1.57
CA TYR A 113 -8.98 11.88 1.24
C TYR A 113 -10.33 12.49 1.52
N LEU A 114 -11.33 12.09 0.75
CA LEU A 114 -12.70 12.39 1.06
C LEU A 114 -13.12 11.57 2.29
N SER A 115 -13.41 12.27 3.39
CA SER A 115 -13.76 11.66 4.69
C SER A 115 -15.27 11.60 4.94
N VAL A 116 -16.07 11.98 3.95
CA VAL A 116 -17.54 12.00 4.02
C VAL A 116 -18.10 10.76 3.34
N GLY A 117 -19.19 10.21 3.85
CA GLY A 117 -19.91 9.12 3.18
C GLY A 117 -20.27 9.49 1.76
N THR A 118 -20.03 8.58 0.82
CA THR A 118 -20.13 8.89 -0.61
C THR A 118 -20.84 7.78 -1.37
N GLU A 119 -21.74 8.16 -2.26
CA GLU A 119 -22.37 7.30 -3.26
C GLU A 119 -22.08 7.89 -4.64
N ILE A 120 -21.58 7.08 -5.56
CA ILE A 120 -21.24 7.49 -6.93
C ILE A 120 -22.21 6.79 -7.87
N LYS A 121 -22.85 7.56 -8.75
CA LYS A 121 -23.81 7.01 -9.72
C LYS A 121 -23.46 7.40 -11.15
N LEU A 122 -23.54 6.43 -12.03
CA LEU A 122 -23.56 6.60 -13.48
C LEU A 122 -24.84 5.95 -14.03
N ASP A 123 -25.80 6.77 -14.45
CA ASP A 123 -27.12 6.31 -14.88
C ASP A 123 -27.79 5.42 -13.80
N LYS A 124 -28.03 4.14 -14.07
CA LYS A 124 -28.58 3.16 -13.14
C LYS A 124 -27.54 2.45 -12.29
N LEU A 125 -26.25 2.62 -12.63
CA LEU A 125 -25.16 1.96 -11.94
C LEU A 125 -24.74 2.77 -10.72
N SER A 126 -24.39 2.06 -9.66
CA SER A 126 -23.81 2.61 -8.44
C SER A 126 -22.37 2.13 -8.30
N SER A 127 -21.55 2.94 -7.67
CA SER A 127 -20.17 2.62 -7.34
C SER A 127 -19.79 3.25 -6.02
N TRP A 128 -18.70 2.74 -5.48
CA TRP A 128 -17.95 3.30 -4.36
C TRP A 128 -16.50 3.44 -4.82
N GLY A 129 -15.77 4.33 -4.21
CA GLY A 129 -14.38 4.51 -4.59
C GLY A 129 -13.66 5.49 -3.69
N ASN A 130 -12.35 5.40 -3.73
CA ASN A 130 -11.46 6.31 -3.04
C ASN A 130 -11.32 7.59 -3.85
N ILE A 131 -11.89 8.70 -3.33
CA ILE A 131 -11.76 10.02 -3.95
C ILE A 131 -10.68 10.79 -3.18
N GLN A 132 -9.69 11.28 -3.91
CA GLN A 132 -8.53 11.97 -3.38
C GLN A 132 -8.40 13.36 -3.99
N GLY A 133 -8.09 14.34 -3.15
CA GLY A 133 -7.70 15.67 -3.56
C GLY A 133 -6.20 15.83 -3.53
N VAL A 134 -5.62 16.40 -4.57
CA VAL A 134 -4.18 16.62 -4.66
C VAL A 134 -3.87 18.10 -4.95
N SER A 135 -2.72 18.58 -4.48
CA SER A 135 -2.30 19.98 -4.61
C SER A 135 -1.72 20.33 -5.97
N VAL A 136 -1.47 19.34 -6.84
CA VAL A 136 -0.98 19.58 -8.21
C VAL A 136 -2.13 19.85 -9.18
N SER A 137 -1.87 20.62 -10.21
CA SER A 137 -2.83 20.90 -11.29
C SER A 137 -2.83 19.84 -12.40
N ASP A 138 -1.75 19.10 -12.54
CA ASP A 138 -1.59 17.98 -13.49
C ASP A 138 -1.06 16.74 -12.78
N LEU A 139 -1.74 15.62 -12.95
CA LEU A 139 -1.32 14.33 -12.34
C LEU A 139 -0.01 13.78 -12.94
N LYS A 140 0.48 14.33 -14.05
CA LYS A 140 1.83 14.04 -14.56
C LYS A 140 2.91 14.38 -13.53
N ASP A 141 2.66 15.36 -12.69
CA ASP A 141 3.56 15.70 -11.58
C ASP A 141 3.68 14.56 -10.56
N MET A 142 2.72 13.63 -10.57
CA MET A 142 2.73 12.39 -9.80
C MET A 142 3.19 11.17 -10.62
N ASN A 143 3.72 11.36 -11.84
CA ASN A 143 4.05 10.32 -12.82
C ASN A 143 2.83 9.46 -13.23
N LEU A 144 1.64 10.06 -13.23
CA LEU A 144 0.42 9.43 -13.71
C LEU A 144 0.09 9.92 -15.10
N GLU A 145 -0.01 9.01 -16.05
CA GLU A 145 -0.35 9.28 -17.44
C GLU A 145 -1.80 8.89 -17.73
N ALA A 146 -2.43 9.60 -18.66
CA ALA A 146 -3.77 9.24 -19.12
C ALA A 146 -3.70 8.22 -20.27
N SER A 147 -4.54 7.19 -20.20
CA SER A 147 -4.84 6.32 -21.34
C SER A 147 -5.87 6.96 -22.27
N GLN A 148 -6.76 7.79 -21.70
CA GLN A 148 -7.78 8.56 -22.42
C GLN A 148 -7.98 9.92 -21.74
N GLY A 149 -8.24 10.96 -22.53
CA GLY A 149 -8.52 12.30 -22.05
C GLY A 149 -7.29 13.05 -21.55
N THR A 150 -7.39 13.69 -20.38
CA THR A 150 -6.35 14.54 -19.81
C THR A 150 -6.00 14.15 -18.38
N THR A 151 -4.81 14.56 -17.93
CA THR A 151 -4.35 14.46 -16.53
C THR A 151 -4.50 15.79 -15.79
N GLU A 152 -4.94 16.85 -16.47
CA GLU A 152 -5.15 18.17 -15.87
C GLU A 152 -6.41 18.18 -15.00
N LEU A 153 -6.23 18.55 -13.74
CA LEU A 153 -7.31 18.71 -12.78
C LEU A 153 -8.01 20.05 -12.95
N GLY A 154 -9.29 20.08 -12.70
CA GLY A 154 -10.09 21.28 -12.77
C GLY A 154 -11.37 21.17 -11.95
N MET A 155 -11.97 22.32 -11.62
CA MET A 155 -13.22 22.35 -10.87
C MET A 155 -14.34 21.63 -11.61
N GLY A 156 -15.06 20.74 -10.90
CA GLY A 156 -16.14 19.93 -11.48
C GLY A 156 -15.66 18.80 -12.40
N LYS A 157 -14.36 18.55 -12.44
CA LYS A 157 -13.75 17.45 -13.18
C LYS A 157 -13.16 16.41 -12.23
N ILE A 158 -13.20 15.15 -12.68
CA ILE A 158 -12.62 14.02 -11.95
C ILE A 158 -11.79 13.19 -12.93
N ILE A 159 -10.63 12.73 -12.51
CA ILE A 159 -9.79 11.79 -13.26
C ILE A 159 -9.84 10.47 -12.54
N VAL A 160 -10.07 9.40 -13.27
CA VAL A 160 -10.31 8.07 -12.70
C VAL A 160 -9.17 7.11 -13.04
N GLY A 161 -8.82 6.25 -12.09
CA GLY A 161 -7.86 5.18 -12.29
C GLY A 161 -8.35 4.12 -13.27
N ALA A 162 -7.41 3.34 -13.81
CA ALA A 162 -7.65 2.35 -14.86
C ALA A 162 -8.74 1.31 -14.54
N TYR A 163 -8.93 1.00 -13.25
CA TYR A 163 -9.85 -0.05 -12.80
C TYR A 163 -11.06 0.45 -12.00
N VAL A 164 -11.25 1.76 -11.92
CA VAL A 164 -12.41 2.35 -11.22
C VAL A 164 -13.73 1.87 -11.83
N ASN A 165 -13.79 1.67 -13.15
CA ASN A 165 -14.98 1.19 -13.84
C ASN A 165 -15.42 -0.22 -13.42
N ARG A 166 -14.52 -1.04 -12.86
CA ARG A 166 -14.83 -2.39 -12.37
C ARG A 166 -15.62 -2.39 -11.04
N ASN A 167 -15.64 -1.25 -10.34
CA ASN A 167 -16.36 -1.09 -9.08
C ASN A 167 -17.84 -0.72 -9.28
N PHE A 168 -18.29 -0.51 -10.53
CA PHE A 168 -19.69 -0.21 -10.82
C PHE A 168 -20.53 -1.49 -10.80
N TYR A 169 -21.70 -1.41 -10.21
CA TYR A 169 -22.67 -2.49 -10.12
C TYR A 169 -24.10 -1.94 -10.31
N ASP A 170 -25.02 -2.79 -10.75
CA ASP A 170 -26.46 -2.44 -10.80
C ASP A 170 -27.11 -2.88 -9.47
N PRO A 171 -27.57 -1.96 -8.62
CA PRO A 171 -28.20 -2.31 -7.34
C PRO A 171 -29.52 -3.10 -7.48
N ASN A 172 -30.11 -3.14 -8.68
CA ASN A 172 -31.34 -3.89 -8.97
C ASN A 172 -31.04 -5.22 -9.70
N GLN A 173 -29.79 -5.55 -9.92
CA GLN A 173 -29.38 -6.78 -10.60
C GLN A 173 -29.75 -8.00 -9.76
N ARG A 174 -30.27 -9.05 -10.40
CA ARG A 174 -30.54 -10.31 -9.74
C ARG A 174 -29.27 -11.13 -9.57
N TYR A 175 -29.22 -11.94 -8.52
CA TYR A 175 -28.04 -12.74 -8.19
C TYR A 175 -27.62 -13.74 -9.28
N ASP A 176 -28.53 -14.13 -10.17
CA ASP A 176 -28.33 -15.08 -11.27
C ASP A 176 -27.91 -14.45 -12.60
N GLU A 177 -27.85 -13.11 -12.71
CA GLU A 177 -27.53 -12.41 -13.97
C GLU A 177 -26.03 -12.29 -14.26
N GLY A 178 -25.12 -12.69 -13.35
CA GLY A 178 -23.68 -12.58 -13.53
C GLY A 178 -23.15 -11.12 -13.42
N PRO A 179 -21.83 -10.90 -13.48
CA PRO A 179 -21.25 -9.56 -13.39
C PRO A 179 -21.61 -8.70 -14.61
N ILE A 180 -21.79 -7.40 -14.40
CA ILE A 180 -21.99 -6.44 -15.49
C ILE A 180 -20.65 -6.16 -16.21
N ASP A 181 -20.74 -5.81 -17.49
CA ASP A 181 -19.58 -5.30 -18.21
C ASP A 181 -19.18 -3.92 -17.62
N PRO A 182 -17.87 -3.68 -17.36
CA PRO A 182 -17.40 -2.40 -16.84
C PRO A 182 -17.75 -1.25 -17.81
N PRO A 183 -18.45 -0.19 -17.34
CA PRO A 183 -18.84 0.92 -18.20
C PRO A 183 -17.62 1.72 -18.70
N ASP A 184 -17.75 2.30 -19.90
CA ASP A 184 -16.82 3.34 -20.34
C ASP A 184 -17.14 4.64 -19.59
N LEU A 185 -16.15 5.16 -18.87
CA LEU A 185 -16.29 6.35 -18.02
C LEU A 185 -15.88 7.64 -18.74
N MET A 186 -15.06 7.57 -19.81
CA MET A 186 -14.51 8.77 -20.45
C MET A 186 -15.60 9.73 -20.94
N GLY A 187 -15.52 10.99 -20.52
CA GLY A 187 -16.48 12.05 -20.86
C GLY A 187 -17.86 11.90 -20.23
N LYS A 188 -18.07 10.89 -19.38
CA LYS A 188 -19.34 10.71 -18.64
C LYS A 188 -19.44 11.63 -17.45
N ILE A 189 -20.66 11.90 -17.02
CA ILE A 189 -20.94 12.68 -15.82
C ILE A 189 -21.29 11.71 -14.68
N LEU A 190 -20.44 11.68 -13.69
CA LEU A 190 -20.68 10.96 -12.44
C LEU A 190 -21.47 11.86 -11.48
N ASN A 191 -22.54 11.33 -10.90
CA ASN A 191 -23.24 11.97 -9.80
C ASN A 191 -22.62 11.49 -8.48
N VAL A 192 -21.83 12.35 -7.86
CA VAL A 192 -21.18 12.09 -6.58
C VAL A 192 -22.06 12.68 -5.48
N THR A 193 -22.68 11.81 -4.71
CA THR A 193 -23.57 12.20 -3.60
C THR A 193 -22.83 12.05 -2.28
N LEU A 194 -22.62 13.16 -1.60
CA LEU A 194 -22.10 13.19 -0.23
C LEU A 194 -23.22 12.93 0.76
N ILE A 195 -22.96 12.13 1.78
CA ILE A 195 -23.93 11.71 2.80
C ILE A 195 -23.38 12.09 4.17
N LYS A 196 -24.11 12.96 4.86
CA LYS A 196 -23.83 13.37 6.23
C LYS A 196 -24.92 12.84 7.16
N TRP A 197 -24.53 12.12 8.19
CA TRP A 197 -25.41 11.61 9.22
C TRP A 197 -25.50 12.62 10.37
N ASN A 198 -26.71 12.84 10.89
CA ASN A 198 -26.92 13.61 12.11
C ASN A 198 -27.05 12.68 13.32
N GLU A 199 -26.96 13.24 14.53
CA GLU A 199 -27.04 12.48 15.79
C GLU A 199 -28.39 11.77 16.00
N GLU A 200 -29.44 12.22 15.33
CA GLU A 200 -30.79 11.66 15.41
C GLU A 200 -31.03 10.53 14.38
N GLY A 201 -30.00 10.12 13.63
CA GLY A 201 -30.08 9.07 12.61
C GLY A 201 -30.67 9.53 11.26
N GLY A 202 -30.92 10.83 11.10
CA GLY A 202 -31.28 11.41 9.81
C GLY A 202 -30.07 11.60 8.91
N GLU A 203 -30.28 11.59 7.60
CA GLU A 203 -29.21 11.85 6.63
C GLU A 203 -29.49 13.13 5.83
N THR A 204 -28.41 13.88 5.57
CA THR A 204 -28.42 15.01 4.64
C THR A 204 -27.57 14.64 3.44
N ARG A 205 -28.12 14.75 2.25
CA ARG A 205 -27.46 14.40 0.99
C ARG A 205 -27.18 15.64 0.16
N ARG A 206 -26.01 15.68 -0.49
CA ARG A 206 -25.67 16.72 -1.45
C ARG A 206 -24.98 16.09 -2.66
N THR A 207 -25.56 16.27 -3.84
CA THR A 207 -25.06 15.67 -5.08
C THR A 207 -24.31 16.70 -5.91
N TYR A 208 -23.12 16.32 -6.37
CA TYR A 208 -22.30 17.06 -7.31
C TYR A 208 -22.20 16.28 -8.62
N ARG A 209 -22.20 17.01 -9.73
CA ARG A 209 -22.00 16.44 -11.06
C ARG A 209 -20.53 16.64 -11.44
N MET A 210 -19.83 15.53 -11.63
CA MET A 210 -18.40 15.54 -11.95
C MET A 210 -18.20 14.94 -13.34
N GLU A 211 -17.55 15.69 -14.24
CA GLU A 211 -17.18 15.20 -15.56
C GLU A 211 -15.90 14.35 -15.45
N VAL A 212 -15.92 13.14 -16.00
CA VAL A 212 -14.71 12.34 -16.13
C VAL A 212 -13.86 12.89 -17.27
N ALA A 213 -12.84 13.67 -16.91
CA ALA A 213 -11.96 14.36 -17.85
C ALA A 213 -10.82 13.46 -18.37
N GLY A 214 -10.49 12.40 -17.64
CA GLY A 214 -9.45 11.45 -18.04
C GLY A 214 -9.58 10.11 -17.32
N VAL A 215 -9.04 9.09 -17.97
CA VAL A 215 -8.84 7.74 -17.43
C VAL A 215 -7.34 7.47 -17.43
N LEU A 216 -6.78 7.11 -16.29
CA LEU A 216 -5.34 6.86 -16.15
C LEU A 216 -4.92 5.56 -16.83
N GLN A 217 -3.63 5.46 -17.18
CA GLN A 217 -3.01 4.21 -17.55
C GLN A 217 -2.86 3.31 -16.32
N GLU A 218 -2.82 1.99 -16.54
CA GLU A 218 -2.57 1.01 -15.50
C GLU A 218 -1.18 1.23 -14.88
N THR A 219 -1.15 1.43 -13.56
CA THR A 219 0.08 1.62 -12.78
C THR A 219 0.44 0.41 -11.91
N ARG A 220 -0.49 -0.55 -11.78
CA ARG A 220 -0.43 -1.68 -10.84
C ARG A 220 -0.31 -1.24 -9.38
N GLY A 221 -0.83 -0.05 -9.07
CA GLY A 221 -0.80 0.57 -7.77
C GLY A 221 -2.18 1.05 -7.30
N GLU A 222 -2.18 1.81 -6.20
CA GLU A 222 -3.40 2.39 -5.62
C GLU A 222 -4.11 3.34 -6.60
N ALA A 223 -3.34 3.99 -7.47
CA ALA A 223 -3.88 4.92 -8.47
C ALA A 223 -4.91 4.28 -9.41
N ASP A 224 -4.80 2.98 -9.69
CA ASP A 224 -5.72 2.26 -10.59
C ASP A 224 -7.16 2.20 -10.05
N TYR A 225 -7.33 2.30 -8.74
CA TYR A 225 -8.63 2.22 -8.04
C TYR A 225 -9.07 3.56 -7.45
N SER A 226 -8.27 4.61 -7.65
CA SER A 226 -8.50 5.94 -7.08
C SER A 226 -9.11 6.90 -8.09
N MET A 227 -9.80 7.91 -7.57
CA MET A 227 -10.34 9.03 -8.33
C MET A 227 -9.70 10.30 -7.81
N TYR A 228 -9.26 11.16 -8.71
CA TYR A 228 -8.52 12.37 -8.39
C TYR A 228 -9.30 13.62 -8.75
N MET A 229 -9.26 14.59 -7.84
CA MET A 229 -9.82 15.93 -8.04
C MET A 229 -8.95 16.97 -7.34
N THR A 230 -9.31 18.24 -7.43
CA THR A 230 -8.54 19.32 -6.80
C THR A 230 -8.62 19.23 -5.27
N LEU A 231 -7.52 19.54 -4.58
CA LEU A 231 -7.46 19.58 -3.12
C LEU A 231 -8.50 20.53 -2.52
N ASP A 232 -8.74 21.67 -3.18
CA ASP A 232 -9.71 22.66 -2.73
C ASP A 232 -11.16 22.12 -2.72
N GLU A 233 -11.52 21.29 -3.70
CA GLU A 233 -12.85 20.67 -3.74
C GLU A 233 -13.02 19.64 -2.63
N ILE A 234 -12.02 18.77 -2.44
CA ILE A 234 -12.03 17.80 -1.34
C ILE A 234 -12.12 18.51 0.02
N THR A 235 -11.33 19.56 0.21
CA THR A 235 -11.38 20.34 1.47
C THR A 235 -12.78 20.89 1.72
N ARG A 236 -13.41 21.52 0.70
CA ARG A 236 -14.80 22.03 0.82
C ARG A 236 -15.82 20.93 1.09
N TRP A 237 -15.66 19.75 0.49
CA TRP A 237 -16.55 18.64 0.72
C TRP A 237 -16.40 18.06 2.11
N ASN A 238 -15.16 17.93 2.60
CA ASN A 238 -14.86 17.51 3.97
C ASN A 238 -15.39 18.52 5.01
N GLU A 239 -15.23 19.82 4.76
CA GLU A 239 -15.78 20.88 5.61
C GLU A 239 -17.32 20.82 5.68
N TRP A 240 -17.98 20.59 4.53
CA TRP A 240 -19.43 20.40 4.50
C TRP A 240 -19.86 19.18 5.33
N GLY A 241 -19.17 18.06 5.18
CA GLY A 241 -19.44 16.84 5.95
C GLY A 241 -19.29 17.04 7.45
N ARG A 242 -18.21 17.71 7.88
CA ARG A 242 -17.95 18.02 9.29
C ARG A 242 -18.85 19.13 9.85
N GLY A 243 -19.37 19.99 8.99
CA GLY A 243 -20.16 21.18 9.38
C GLY A 243 -19.31 22.30 9.95
N GLN A 244 -17.99 22.25 9.82
CA GLN A 244 -17.03 23.25 10.29
C GLN A 244 -15.83 23.35 9.36
N ARG A 245 -15.14 24.49 9.38
CA ARG A 245 -13.90 24.67 8.62
C ARG A 245 -12.77 23.84 9.21
N ILE A 246 -11.94 23.29 8.33
CA ILE A 246 -10.77 22.52 8.71
C ILE A 246 -9.61 23.47 9.01
N ASN A 247 -9.04 23.39 10.20
CA ASN A 247 -7.85 24.14 10.55
C ASN A 247 -6.61 23.26 10.34
N ARG A 248 -5.96 23.41 9.18
CA ARG A 248 -4.80 22.60 8.80
C ARG A 248 -3.57 22.79 9.70
N GLU A 249 -3.42 23.93 10.38
CA GLU A 249 -2.36 24.13 11.36
C GLU A 249 -2.55 23.28 12.62
N LYS A 250 -3.79 22.89 12.92
CA LYS A 250 -4.12 22.06 14.09
C LYS A 250 -4.32 20.60 13.75
N GLU A 251 -4.89 20.32 12.59
CA GLU A 251 -5.30 18.96 12.20
C GLU A 251 -4.30 18.32 11.23
N GLY A 252 -3.57 19.14 10.46
CA GLY A 252 -2.68 18.66 9.41
C GLY A 252 -3.42 18.10 8.20
N TYR A 253 -2.68 17.44 7.34
CA TYR A 253 -3.17 16.66 6.19
C TYR A 253 -3.02 15.18 6.46
N ASN A 254 -3.74 14.36 5.69
CA ASN A 254 -3.71 12.90 5.87
C ASN A 254 -2.40 12.29 5.36
N GLN A 255 -1.89 12.79 4.24
CA GLN A 255 -0.60 12.36 3.71
C GLN A 255 -0.02 13.41 2.76
N VAL A 256 1.28 13.30 2.52
CA VAL A 256 1.96 13.99 1.44
C VAL A 256 2.82 12.99 0.66
N ILE A 257 2.98 13.25 -0.65
CA ILE A 257 3.94 12.54 -1.50
C ILE A 257 5.12 13.47 -1.70
N VAL A 258 6.30 13.04 -1.27
CA VAL A 258 7.55 13.76 -1.45
C VAL A 258 8.28 13.15 -2.64
N LYS A 259 8.63 13.98 -3.62
CA LYS A 259 9.48 13.60 -4.74
C LYS A 259 10.92 13.92 -4.38
N ALA A 260 11.78 12.91 -4.41
CA ALA A 260 13.23 13.10 -4.32
C ALA A 260 13.80 13.42 -5.70
N GLU A 261 14.87 14.21 -5.75
CA GLU A 261 15.57 14.60 -7.00
C GLU A 261 16.05 13.37 -7.81
N SER A 262 16.28 12.25 -7.15
CA SER A 262 16.66 10.99 -7.83
C SER A 262 16.30 9.76 -6.99
N PRO A 263 16.10 8.58 -7.63
CA PRO A 263 15.85 7.33 -6.92
C PRO A 263 16.99 6.89 -5.99
N GLN A 264 18.23 7.36 -6.23
CA GLN A 264 19.41 6.95 -5.45
C GLN A 264 19.41 7.52 -4.04
N ILE A 265 18.83 8.72 -3.86
CA ILE A 265 18.83 9.42 -2.58
C ILE A 265 17.50 9.28 -1.82
N VAL A 266 16.54 8.54 -2.38
CA VAL A 266 15.18 8.44 -1.81
C VAL A 266 15.17 7.90 -0.38
N LEU A 267 16.06 6.96 -0.06
CA LEU A 267 16.18 6.41 1.30
C LEU A 267 16.76 7.44 2.27
N ASP A 268 17.77 8.19 1.85
CA ASP A 268 18.39 9.24 2.68
C ASP A 268 17.38 10.36 2.99
N VAL A 269 16.56 10.74 2.01
CA VAL A 269 15.47 11.72 2.21
C VAL A 269 14.39 11.14 3.13
N ALA A 270 14.02 9.87 2.97
CA ALA A 270 13.05 9.20 3.84
C ALA A 270 13.54 9.12 5.30
N ASP A 271 14.84 8.86 5.50
CA ASP A 271 15.44 8.85 6.83
C ASP A 271 15.43 10.24 7.47
N GLN A 272 15.71 11.31 6.70
CA GLN A 272 15.60 12.68 7.19
C GLN A 272 14.16 13.01 7.60
N ILE A 273 13.16 12.65 6.78
CA ILE A 273 11.73 12.85 7.11
C ILE A 273 11.35 12.07 8.38
N THR A 274 11.84 10.84 8.51
CA THR A 274 11.63 10.03 9.72
C THR A 274 12.27 10.69 10.96
N GLY A 275 13.42 11.33 10.78
CA GLY A 275 14.08 12.14 11.82
C GLY A 275 13.24 13.34 12.28
N LEU A 276 12.30 13.84 11.47
CA LEU A 276 11.33 14.87 11.85
C LEU A 276 10.13 14.30 12.64
N GLY A 277 10.11 13.00 12.96
CA GLY A 277 9.05 12.33 13.71
C GLY A 277 7.86 11.87 12.85
N LEU A 278 7.98 11.90 11.53
CA LEU A 278 6.95 11.46 10.58
C LEU A 278 7.22 10.03 10.11
N GLN A 279 6.21 9.40 9.50
CA GLN A 279 6.36 8.08 8.91
C GLN A 279 6.59 8.23 7.41
N ALA A 280 7.76 7.77 6.93
CA ALA A 280 8.13 7.84 5.52
C ALA A 280 8.24 6.42 4.93
N TYR A 281 7.49 6.17 3.87
CA TYR A 281 7.48 4.88 3.17
C TYR A 281 7.94 5.07 1.73
N THR A 282 8.85 4.21 1.28
CA THR A 282 9.32 4.18 -0.10
C THR A 282 9.13 2.79 -0.68
N PRO A 283 9.01 2.62 -2.01
CA PRO A 283 9.04 1.29 -2.62
C PRO A 283 10.30 0.51 -2.24
N GLN A 284 11.44 1.18 -2.14
CA GLN A 284 12.70 0.56 -1.76
C GLN A 284 12.72 0.08 -0.30
N SER A 285 12.19 0.86 0.64
CA SER A 285 12.09 0.44 2.05
C SER A 285 11.13 -0.74 2.23
N MET A 286 10.06 -0.80 1.43
CA MET A 286 9.17 -1.96 1.41
C MET A 286 9.88 -3.23 0.94
N VAL A 287 10.66 -3.16 -0.14
CA VAL A 287 11.49 -4.29 -0.61
C VAL A 287 12.48 -4.74 0.47
N GLN A 288 13.16 -3.80 1.12
CA GLN A 288 14.08 -4.11 2.22
C GLN A 288 13.36 -4.77 3.40
N GLY A 289 12.19 -4.28 3.77
CA GLY A 289 11.36 -4.87 4.83
C GLY A 289 10.96 -6.31 4.52
N ILE A 290 10.49 -6.58 3.31
CA ILE A 290 10.15 -7.92 2.83
C ILE A 290 11.36 -8.83 2.89
N ASN A 291 12.51 -8.39 2.36
CA ASN A 291 13.75 -9.18 2.38
C ASN A 291 14.21 -9.51 3.80
N SER A 292 14.16 -8.54 4.71
CA SER A 292 14.51 -8.73 6.13
C SER A 292 13.59 -9.72 6.83
N PHE A 293 12.29 -9.62 6.57
CA PHE A 293 11.29 -10.56 7.11
C PHE A 293 11.57 -12.00 6.65
N PHE A 294 11.75 -12.22 5.35
CA PHE A 294 12.01 -13.57 4.82
C PHE A 294 13.36 -14.10 5.27
N THR A 295 14.40 -13.28 5.36
CA THR A 295 15.70 -13.67 5.90
C THR A 295 15.57 -14.14 7.36
N THR A 296 14.85 -13.41 8.19
CA THR A 296 14.58 -13.79 9.58
C THR A 296 13.83 -15.12 9.66
N MET A 297 12.79 -15.31 8.83
CA MET A 297 12.05 -16.57 8.75
C MET A 297 12.94 -17.74 8.32
N GLN A 298 13.82 -17.53 7.34
CA GLN A 298 14.78 -18.57 6.90
C GLN A 298 15.74 -18.96 8.02
N VAL A 299 16.24 -18.01 8.80
CA VAL A 299 17.09 -18.28 9.96
C VAL A 299 16.35 -19.09 11.02
N ILE A 300 15.11 -18.73 11.34
CA ILE A 300 14.29 -19.46 12.32
C ILE A 300 14.02 -20.89 11.83
N PHE A 301 13.55 -21.06 10.60
CA PHE A 301 13.24 -22.37 10.05
C PHE A 301 14.49 -23.23 9.85
N GLY A 302 15.59 -22.62 9.40
CA GLY A 302 16.89 -23.29 9.30
C GLY A 302 17.40 -23.75 10.66
N GLY A 303 17.25 -22.94 11.70
CA GLY A 303 17.60 -23.27 13.08
C GLY A 303 16.79 -24.45 13.63
N ILE A 304 15.47 -24.43 13.43
CA ILE A 304 14.58 -25.55 13.82
C ILE A 304 14.97 -26.83 13.07
N GLY A 305 15.24 -26.74 11.77
CA GLY A 305 15.70 -27.86 10.96
C GLY A 305 17.03 -28.44 11.44
N ALA A 306 18.00 -27.58 11.80
CA ALA A 306 19.31 -28.01 12.32
C ALA A 306 19.20 -28.72 13.70
N ILE A 307 18.25 -28.31 14.55
CA ILE A 307 18.00 -28.98 15.84
C ILE A 307 17.28 -30.33 15.64
N SER A 308 16.49 -30.46 14.58
CA SER A 308 15.73 -31.68 14.26
C SER A 308 16.56 -32.79 13.60
N LEU A 309 17.73 -32.46 13.05
CA LEU A 309 18.71 -33.36 12.47
C LEU A 309 19.72 -33.87 13.52
#